data_c60c1903bfe45d979589a6ccd650d743
#
_entry.id   c60c1903bfe45d979589a6ccd650d743
#
_cell.length_a   1.000
_cell.length_b   1.000
_cell.length_c   1.000
_cell.angle_alpha   90.00
_cell.angle_beta   90.00
_cell.angle_gamma   90.00
#
_symmetry.space_group_name_H-M   'P 1'
#
loop_
_entity.id
_entity.type
_entity.pdbx_description
1 polymer ?
#
loop_
_entity_poly.entity_id
_entity_poly.type
_entity_poly.pdbx_seq_one_letter_code
_entity_poly.pdbx_strand_id
1 'polypeptide(L)'
;MRNVVMYAFRLTIGKMIEMSFLDNYKRVVIKIGSSTLTHAETGSLNFSKMERLVRSICDYRNSGMDVCLVSSGAIAVGRDVIGIKERPSDISIKQACAAVGQGRLMMTYQKLFSEYNQNSGQVLMTKNTIVNPVSRRNVMNTFEELFDLNVVPIVNENDTVSTYEMQFGDNDTLSAIVTSITKADLLILLSDIDGLYSDDPHDNPDAKLIREVDTLDRKILGMAKSSTGSDVGTGGMATKLTAAKIATYSGADMIIANGGNMGILYDIMNDRYTGTLFHRAKDAEFVLEDYIQREMAPTSTGGQ
;
A
#
# COMPACT_ATOMS: atom_id res chain seq x y z
N MET A 1 -31.71 -8.59 -33.40
CA MET A 1 -30.70 -8.60 -34.47
C MET A 1 -29.47 -7.72 -34.24
N ARG A 2 -29.50 -6.69 -33.37
CA ARG A 2 -28.28 -5.84 -33.09
C ARG A 2 -27.18 -6.53 -32.25
N ASN A 3 -27.51 -7.50 -31.41
CA ASN A 3 -26.54 -8.16 -30.51
C ASN A 3 -25.73 -9.29 -31.19
N VAL A 4 -26.21 -9.84 -32.29
CA VAL A 4 -25.52 -10.93 -33.02
C VAL A 4 -24.43 -10.37 -33.94
N VAL A 5 -24.62 -9.16 -34.47
CA VAL A 5 -23.64 -8.50 -35.34
C VAL A 5 -22.41 -8.01 -34.58
N MET A 6 -22.59 -7.60 -33.32
CA MET A 6 -21.46 -7.19 -32.44
C MET A 6 -20.58 -8.37 -32.00
N TYR A 7 -21.17 -9.56 -31.87
CA TYR A 7 -20.40 -10.78 -31.54
C TYR A 7 -19.60 -11.30 -32.74
N ALA A 8 -20.17 -11.21 -33.96
CA ALA A 8 -19.49 -11.61 -35.20
C ALA A 8 -18.35 -10.67 -35.57
N PHE A 9 -18.43 -9.37 -35.26
CA PHE A 9 -17.36 -8.39 -35.51
C PHE A 9 -16.14 -8.57 -34.63
N ARG A 10 -16.30 -9.17 -33.41
CA ARG A 10 -15.18 -9.55 -32.53
C ARG A 10 -14.41 -10.80 -33.00
N LEU A 11 -15.02 -11.65 -33.82
CA LEU A 11 -14.42 -12.90 -34.31
C LEU A 11 -13.64 -12.75 -35.63
N THR A 12 -13.73 -11.60 -36.30
CA THR A 12 -13.12 -11.43 -37.66
C THR A 12 -11.84 -10.60 -37.66
N ILE A 13 -11.52 -9.93 -36.54
CA ILE A 13 -10.20 -9.32 -36.38
C ILE A 13 -9.38 -10.28 -35.52
N GLY A 14 -8.61 -11.16 -36.18
CA GLY A 14 -7.73 -12.15 -35.57
C GLY A 14 -6.54 -11.53 -34.83
N LYS A 15 -6.79 -10.77 -33.77
CA LYS A 15 -5.97 -10.58 -32.60
C LYS A 15 -6.85 -11.00 -31.44
N MET A 16 -6.54 -12.13 -30.82
CA MET A 16 -6.87 -12.34 -29.42
C MET A 16 -6.33 -11.09 -28.72
N ILE A 17 -7.22 -10.22 -28.23
CA ILE A 17 -6.86 -9.21 -27.25
C ILE A 17 -6.46 -10.06 -26.06
N GLU A 18 -5.16 -10.26 -25.85
CA GLU A 18 -4.66 -10.80 -24.59
C GLU A 18 -5.23 -9.88 -23.51
N MET A 19 -6.10 -10.43 -22.65
CA MET A 19 -6.60 -9.69 -21.50
C MET A 19 -5.41 -9.28 -20.68
N SER A 20 -5.28 -8.00 -20.39
CA SER A 20 -4.26 -7.51 -19.48
C SER A 20 -4.45 -8.19 -18.11
N PHE A 21 -3.38 -8.48 -17.40
CA PHE A 21 -3.41 -8.97 -16.03
C PHE A 21 -4.38 -8.14 -15.16
N LEU A 22 -4.39 -6.82 -15.34
CA LEU A 22 -5.23 -5.90 -14.59
C LEU A 22 -6.71 -5.89 -15.00
N ASP A 23 -7.10 -6.47 -16.14
CA ASP A 23 -8.53 -6.60 -16.53
C ASP A 23 -9.33 -7.45 -15.53
N ASN A 24 -8.63 -8.19 -14.64
CA ASN A 24 -9.22 -8.96 -13.55
C ASN A 24 -9.51 -8.13 -12.29
N TYR A 25 -9.05 -6.89 -12.23
CA TYR A 25 -9.14 -6.04 -11.05
C TYR A 25 -9.91 -4.76 -11.35
N LYS A 26 -10.77 -4.36 -10.42
CA LYS A 26 -11.57 -3.13 -10.51
C LYS A 26 -11.07 -2.03 -9.57
N ARG A 27 -10.58 -2.44 -8.40
CA ARG A 27 -10.12 -1.53 -7.37
C ARG A 27 -8.76 -1.96 -6.84
N VAL A 28 -7.82 -1.03 -6.86
CA VAL A 28 -6.42 -1.27 -6.51
C VAL A 28 -5.98 -0.33 -5.40
N VAL A 29 -5.34 -0.88 -4.37
CA VAL A 29 -4.62 -0.11 -3.36
C VAL A 29 -3.13 -0.17 -3.66
N ILE A 30 -2.49 0.99 -3.76
CA ILE A 30 -1.04 1.10 -3.97
C ILE A 30 -0.42 1.66 -2.71
N LYS A 31 0.55 0.96 -2.12
CA LYS A 31 1.29 1.46 -0.97
C LYS A 31 2.71 1.86 -1.36
N ILE A 32 3.15 3.02 -0.88
CA ILE A 32 4.51 3.50 -1.07
C ILE A 32 5.17 3.88 0.26
N GLY A 33 6.40 3.40 0.45
CA GLY A 33 7.20 3.67 1.65
C GLY A 33 7.91 5.03 1.62
N SER A 34 8.30 5.55 2.79
CA SER A 34 9.04 6.82 2.92
C SER A 34 10.40 6.77 2.23
N SER A 35 11.14 5.66 2.36
CA SER A 35 12.45 5.46 1.71
C SER A 35 12.38 5.55 0.19
N THR A 36 11.24 5.18 -0.39
CA THR A 36 11.02 5.29 -1.84
C THR A 36 10.68 6.72 -2.26
N LEU A 37 9.95 7.47 -1.41
CA LEU A 37 9.48 8.83 -1.69
C LEU A 37 10.51 9.93 -1.43
N THR A 38 11.57 9.65 -0.65
CA THR A 38 12.57 10.63 -0.28
C THR A 38 13.95 10.25 -0.80
N HIS A 39 14.83 11.24 -0.92
CA HIS A 39 16.25 11.01 -1.14
C HIS A 39 16.89 10.51 0.17
N ALA A 40 17.63 9.40 0.09
CA ALA A 40 18.24 8.78 1.27
C ALA A 40 19.22 9.73 2.00
N GLU A 41 19.95 10.54 1.22
CA GLU A 41 21.01 11.41 1.71
C GLU A 41 20.46 12.67 2.40
N THR A 42 19.36 13.22 1.91
CA THR A 42 18.82 14.52 2.38
C THR A 42 17.52 14.40 3.14
N GLY A 43 16.74 13.33 2.93
CA GLY A 43 15.37 13.19 3.43
C GLY A 43 14.33 14.02 2.66
N SER A 44 14.76 14.84 1.71
CA SER A 44 13.87 15.67 0.89
C SER A 44 13.05 14.82 -0.09
N LEU A 45 11.88 15.31 -0.51
CA LEU A 45 11.00 14.62 -1.45
C LEU A 45 11.69 14.37 -2.81
N ASN A 46 11.58 13.15 -3.30
CA ASN A 46 11.99 12.78 -4.66
C ASN A 46 10.84 13.07 -5.65
N PHE A 47 10.80 14.28 -6.18
CA PHE A 47 9.76 14.73 -7.10
C PHE A 47 9.67 13.89 -8.36
N SER A 48 10.80 13.39 -8.89
CA SER A 48 10.81 12.52 -10.07
C SER A 48 10.09 11.20 -9.82
N LYS A 49 10.30 10.59 -8.63
CA LYS A 49 9.58 9.37 -8.25
C LYS A 49 8.10 9.65 -7.99
N MET A 50 7.77 10.76 -7.33
CA MET A 50 6.39 11.16 -7.07
C MET A 50 5.61 11.43 -8.36
N GLU A 51 6.21 12.11 -9.32
CA GLU A 51 5.59 12.40 -10.62
C GLU A 51 5.30 11.09 -11.37
N ARG A 52 6.25 10.17 -11.44
CA ARG A 52 6.05 8.87 -12.10
C ARG A 52 5.01 8.01 -11.40
N LEU A 53 4.97 8.02 -10.06
CA LEU A 53 3.93 7.36 -9.28
C LEU A 53 2.54 7.91 -9.63
N VAL A 54 2.38 9.24 -9.57
CA VAL A 54 1.10 9.89 -9.87
C VAL A 54 0.67 9.63 -11.31
N ARG A 55 1.59 9.74 -12.28
CA ARG A 55 1.31 9.38 -13.68
C ARG A 55 0.78 7.97 -13.80
N SER A 56 1.46 6.98 -13.21
CA SER A 56 1.01 5.58 -13.26
C SER A 56 -0.36 5.41 -12.63
N ILE A 57 -0.64 6.07 -11.49
CA ILE A 57 -1.97 6.05 -10.85
C ILE A 57 -3.03 6.61 -11.81
N CYS A 58 -2.72 7.72 -12.50
CA CYS A 58 -3.63 8.30 -13.48
C CYS A 58 -3.88 7.35 -14.67
N ASP A 59 -2.86 6.62 -15.12
CA ASP A 59 -3.01 5.61 -16.20
C ASP A 59 -3.92 4.45 -15.74
N TYR A 60 -3.75 3.93 -14.49
CA TYR A 60 -4.66 2.94 -13.90
C TYR A 60 -6.10 3.46 -13.88
N ARG A 61 -6.31 4.70 -13.45
CA ARG A 61 -7.64 5.31 -13.43
C ARG A 61 -8.24 5.49 -14.82
N ASN A 62 -7.45 5.94 -15.76
CA ASN A 62 -7.87 6.11 -17.16
C ASN A 62 -8.23 4.78 -17.83
N SER A 63 -7.72 3.65 -17.33
CA SER A 63 -8.15 2.30 -17.74
C SER A 63 -9.43 1.83 -17.05
N GLY A 64 -10.04 2.65 -16.18
CA GLY A 64 -11.34 2.38 -15.55
C GLY A 64 -11.27 1.75 -14.17
N MET A 65 -10.09 1.76 -13.52
CA MET A 65 -9.92 1.23 -12.17
C MET A 65 -10.11 2.32 -11.10
N ASP A 66 -10.68 1.95 -9.97
CA ASP A 66 -10.59 2.72 -8.73
C ASP A 66 -9.20 2.54 -8.13
N VAL A 67 -8.53 3.63 -7.80
CA VAL A 67 -7.19 3.58 -7.19
C VAL A 67 -7.16 4.35 -5.89
N CYS A 68 -6.62 3.72 -4.85
CA CYS A 68 -6.32 4.34 -3.55
C CYS A 68 -4.81 4.30 -3.33
N LEU A 69 -4.23 5.40 -2.88
CA LEU A 69 -2.80 5.49 -2.54
C LEU A 69 -2.62 5.51 -1.03
N VAL A 70 -1.86 4.57 -0.47
CA VAL A 70 -1.39 4.62 0.92
C VAL A 70 0.04 5.12 0.92
N SER A 71 0.24 6.35 1.41
CA SER A 71 1.53 7.04 1.34
C SER A 71 2.14 7.22 2.71
N SER A 72 3.40 6.80 2.85
CA SER A 72 4.23 7.15 4.01
C SER A 72 4.94 8.48 3.80
N GLY A 73 5.78 8.86 4.76
CA GLY A 73 6.77 9.92 4.61
C GLY A 73 6.44 11.24 5.30
N ALA A 74 5.28 11.38 5.93
CA ALA A 74 4.89 12.64 6.59
C ALA A 74 5.92 13.09 7.63
N ILE A 75 6.36 12.23 8.54
CA ILE A 75 7.37 12.56 9.56
C ILE A 75 8.71 12.94 8.92
N ALA A 76 9.16 12.22 7.90
CA ALA A 76 10.42 12.49 7.21
C ALA A 76 10.40 13.86 6.51
N VAL A 77 9.33 14.13 5.77
CA VAL A 77 9.13 15.42 5.08
C VAL A 77 9.01 16.57 6.06
N GLY A 78 8.26 16.40 7.16
CA GLY A 78 8.13 17.45 8.17
C GLY A 78 9.45 17.74 8.88
N ARG A 79 10.22 16.70 9.17
CA ARG A 79 11.57 16.84 9.74
C ARG A 79 12.48 17.69 8.84
N ASP A 80 12.47 17.39 7.54
CA ASP A 80 13.24 18.15 6.54
C ASP A 80 12.80 19.63 6.49
N VAL A 81 11.48 19.88 6.40
CA VAL A 81 10.91 21.24 6.35
C VAL A 81 11.23 22.07 7.61
N ILE A 82 11.22 21.43 8.79
CA ILE A 82 11.52 22.10 10.07
C ILE A 82 13.03 22.25 10.30
N GLY A 83 13.87 21.49 9.57
CA GLY A 83 15.33 21.52 9.70
C GLY A 83 15.87 20.64 10.83
N ILE A 84 15.13 19.62 11.27
CA ILE A 84 15.58 18.65 12.28
C ILE A 84 16.47 17.60 11.60
N LYS A 85 17.76 17.59 11.91
CA LYS A 85 18.74 16.70 11.27
C LYS A 85 18.61 15.24 11.71
N GLU A 86 18.42 15.01 13.01
CA GLU A 86 18.34 13.68 13.58
C GLU A 86 16.91 13.13 13.56
N ARG A 87 16.77 11.80 13.54
CA ARG A 87 15.46 11.16 13.62
C ARG A 87 14.93 11.32 15.06
N PRO A 88 13.77 11.99 15.26
CA PRO A 88 13.27 12.23 16.59
C PRO A 88 12.87 10.91 17.27
N SER A 89 13.28 10.73 18.53
CA SER A 89 12.82 9.65 19.39
C SER A 89 11.53 10.04 20.12
N ASP A 90 11.40 11.31 20.48
CA ASP A 90 10.25 11.85 21.20
C ASP A 90 8.98 11.84 20.33
N ILE A 91 7.87 11.36 20.93
CA ILE A 91 6.58 11.22 20.24
C ILE A 91 6.00 12.58 19.87
N SER A 92 6.12 13.59 20.72
CA SER A 92 5.55 14.92 20.46
C SER A 92 6.27 15.60 19.30
N ILE A 93 7.58 15.40 19.18
CA ILE A 93 8.35 15.90 18.02
C ILE A 93 7.98 15.14 16.75
N LYS A 94 7.77 13.80 16.80
CA LYS A 94 7.27 13.03 15.67
C LYS A 94 5.90 13.53 15.22
N GLN A 95 4.98 13.75 16.15
CA GLN A 95 3.64 14.29 15.88
C GLN A 95 3.71 15.68 15.23
N ALA A 96 4.55 16.58 15.74
CA ALA A 96 4.77 17.90 15.16
C ALA A 96 5.35 17.80 13.73
N CYS A 97 6.34 16.94 13.52
CA CYS A 97 6.87 16.66 12.17
C CYS A 97 5.77 16.12 11.25
N ALA A 98 4.96 15.17 11.72
CA ALA A 98 3.86 14.62 10.94
C ALA A 98 2.85 15.69 10.52
N ALA A 99 2.48 16.60 11.44
CA ALA A 99 1.56 17.69 11.16
C ALA A 99 2.05 18.60 10.03
N VAL A 100 3.33 19.01 10.07
CA VAL A 100 3.93 19.85 9.02
C VAL A 100 4.12 19.07 7.73
N GLY A 101 4.65 17.86 7.83
CA GLY A 101 5.01 17.06 6.66
C GLY A 101 3.81 16.53 5.90
N GLN A 102 2.73 16.15 6.59
CA GLN A 102 1.50 15.69 5.94
C GLN A 102 0.88 16.79 5.07
N GLY A 103 0.84 18.04 5.57
CA GLY A 103 0.38 19.18 4.77
C GLY A 103 1.22 19.39 3.53
N ARG A 104 2.56 19.31 3.66
CA ARG A 104 3.49 19.46 2.52
C ARG A 104 3.34 18.33 1.51
N LEU A 105 3.21 17.10 1.99
CA LEU A 105 3.03 15.91 1.16
C LEU A 105 1.74 15.99 0.35
N MET A 106 0.62 16.33 0.99
CA MET A 106 -0.67 16.49 0.32
C MET A 106 -0.67 17.62 -0.71
N MET A 107 -0.08 18.77 -0.40
CA MET A 107 0.07 19.86 -1.37
C MET A 107 0.85 19.42 -2.61
N THR A 108 1.89 18.59 -2.42
CA THR A 108 2.69 18.07 -3.54
C THR A 108 1.87 17.09 -4.37
N TYR A 109 1.16 16.14 -3.76
CA TYR A 109 0.29 15.22 -4.48
C TYR A 109 -0.81 15.95 -5.25
N GLN A 110 -1.53 16.87 -4.60
CA GLN A 110 -2.59 17.64 -5.26
C GLN A 110 -2.08 18.39 -6.48
N LYS A 111 -0.91 19.02 -6.39
CA LYS A 111 -0.27 19.68 -7.53
C LYS A 111 0.02 18.68 -8.66
N LEU A 112 0.61 17.52 -8.36
CA LEU A 112 0.96 16.54 -9.37
C LEU A 112 -0.29 15.93 -10.01
N PHE A 113 -1.34 15.58 -9.23
CA PHE A 113 -2.59 15.06 -9.78
C PHE A 113 -3.32 16.08 -10.66
N SER A 114 -3.25 17.38 -10.32
CA SER A 114 -3.89 18.43 -11.11
C SER A 114 -3.29 18.57 -12.51
N GLU A 115 -2.00 18.25 -12.71
CA GLU A 115 -1.37 18.23 -14.05
C GLU A 115 -2.00 17.18 -14.98
N TYR A 116 -2.65 16.16 -14.42
CA TYR A 116 -3.35 15.10 -15.13
C TYR A 116 -4.87 15.23 -15.07
N ASN A 117 -5.41 16.39 -14.66
CA ASN A 117 -6.85 16.64 -14.45
C ASN A 117 -7.50 15.61 -13.52
N GLN A 118 -6.76 15.13 -12.51
CA GLN A 118 -7.26 14.22 -11.49
C GLN A 118 -7.34 14.93 -10.14
N ASN A 119 -8.37 14.61 -9.36
CA ASN A 119 -8.52 15.11 -8.00
C ASN A 119 -8.03 14.07 -6.99
N SER A 120 -7.48 14.53 -5.86
CA SER A 120 -7.11 13.67 -4.75
C SER A 120 -7.65 14.20 -3.43
N GLY A 121 -8.05 13.27 -2.55
CA GLY A 121 -8.59 13.57 -1.24
C GLY A 121 -7.79 12.89 -0.13
N GLN A 122 -7.55 13.58 0.98
CA GLN A 122 -6.84 13.03 2.13
C GLN A 122 -7.78 12.23 3.05
N VAL A 123 -7.33 11.03 3.45
CA VAL A 123 -7.99 10.21 4.49
C VAL A 123 -6.95 9.83 5.55
N LEU A 124 -7.10 10.31 6.77
CA LEU A 124 -6.22 9.98 7.89
C LEU A 124 -6.91 9.01 8.84
N MET A 125 -6.21 7.92 9.19
CA MET A 125 -6.76 6.82 9.97
C MET A 125 -5.91 6.48 11.19
N THR A 126 -6.54 5.92 12.22
CA THR A 126 -5.90 5.26 13.35
C THR A 126 -6.56 3.90 13.57
N LYS A 127 -5.99 3.03 14.42
CA LYS A 127 -6.66 1.77 14.81
C LYS A 127 -8.10 2.00 15.29
N ASN A 128 -8.33 3.06 16.04
CA ASN A 128 -9.67 3.40 16.54
C ASN A 128 -10.67 3.64 15.39
N THR A 129 -10.22 4.13 14.24
CA THR A 129 -11.07 4.30 13.05
C THR A 129 -11.67 2.96 12.62
N ILE A 130 -10.95 1.86 12.79
CA ILE A 130 -11.39 0.52 12.38
C ILE A 130 -12.17 -0.19 13.49
N VAL A 131 -11.66 -0.13 14.72
CA VAL A 131 -12.25 -0.83 15.86
C VAL A 131 -13.60 -0.23 16.27
N ASN A 132 -13.74 1.09 16.18
CA ASN A 132 -15.02 1.75 16.48
C ASN A 132 -16.01 1.57 15.32
N PRO A 133 -17.19 0.93 15.53
CA PRO A 133 -18.12 0.63 14.43
C PRO A 133 -18.67 1.86 13.70
N VAL A 134 -18.85 2.99 14.41
CA VAL A 134 -19.36 4.23 13.82
C VAL A 134 -18.29 4.86 12.93
N SER A 135 -17.07 5.00 13.46
CA SER A 135 -15.93 5.56 12.71
C SER A 135 -15.63 4.70 11.48
N ARG A 136 -15.64 3.38 11.63
CA ARG A 136 -15.41 2.43 10.52
C ARG A 136 -16.46 2.61 9.42
N ARG A 137 -17.75 2.66 9.76
CA ARG A 137 -18.82 2.90 8.77
C ARG A 137 -18.62 4.22 8.05
N ASN A 138 -18.28 5.28 8.78
CA ASN A 138 -18.09 6.60 8.19
C ASN A 138 -16.89 6.62 7.22
N VAL A 139 -15.76 6.01 7.58
CA VAL A 139 -14.61 5.97 6.69
C VAL A 139 -14.87 5.11 5.45
N MET A 140 -15.59 3.99 5.58
CA MET A 140 -16.01 3.16 4.43
C MET A 140 -16.91 3.97 3.48
N ASN A 141 -17.91 4.68 4.00
CA ASN A 141 -18.76 5.55 3.19
C ASN A 141 -17.93 6.66 2.51
N THR A 142 -16.98 7.25 3.22
CA THR A 142 -16.07 8.26 2.64
C THR A 142 -15.28 7.71 1.45
N PHE A 143 -14.75 6.49 1.55
CA PHE A 143 -14.04 5.85 0.43
C PHE A 143 -14.97 5.63 -0.77
N GLU A 144 -16.16 5.07 -0.56
CA GLU A 144 -17.10 4.82 -1.65
C GLU A 144 -17.48 6.14 -2.35
N GLU A 145 -17.82 7.20 -1.60
CA GLU A 145 -18.15 8.50 -2.18
C GLU A 145 -16.95 9.12 -2.94
N LEU A 146 -15.72 8.98 -2.43
CA LEU A 146 -14.52 9.46 -3.15
C LEU A 146 -14.34 8.72 -4.49
N PHE A 147 -14.54 7.40 -4.53
CA PHE A 147 -14.48 6.63 -5.77
C PHE A 147 -15.58 7.04 -6.74
N ASP A 148 -16.83 7.16 -6.28
CA ASP A 148 -17.97 7.55 -7.09
C ASP A 148 -17.81 8.98 -7.66
N LEU A 149 -17.18 9.88 -6.91
CA LEU A 149 -16.83 11.24 -7.32
C LEU A 149 -15.55 11.31 -8.18
N ASN A 150 -14.95 10.17 -8.50
CA ASN A 150 -13.69 10.11 -9.25
C ASN A 150 -12.52 10.83 -8.57
N VAL A 151 -12.43 10.80 -7.25
CA VAL A 151 -11.34 11.37 -6.45
C VAL A 151 -10.42 10.26 -5.96
N VAL A 152 -9.11 10.41 -6.12
CA VAL A 152 -8.11 9.45 -5.61
C VAL A 152 -7.94 9.63 -4.10
N PRO A 153 -8.34 8.65 -3.26
CA PRO A 153 -8.03 8.73 -1.83
C PRO A 153 -6.52 8.58 -1.60
N ILE A 154 -5.94 9.51 -0.85
CA ILE A 154 -4.56 9.41 -0.35
C ILE A 154 -4.63 9.19 1.15
N VAL A 155 -4.24 7.99 1.56
CA VAL A 155 -4.37 7.52 2.94
C VAL A 155 -3.02 7.58 3.64
N ASN A 156 -3.04 7.97 4.89
CA ASN A 156 -1.93 7.81 5.82
C ASN A 156 -2.43 7.57 7.23
N GLU A 157 -1.55 7.17 8.12
CA GLU A 157 -1.83 7.18 9.55
C GLU A 157 -2.02 8.61 10.04
N ASN A 158 -2.93 8.82 11.00
CA ASN A 158 -3.08 10.10 11.68
C ASN A 158 -2.06 10.21 12.83
N ASP A 159 -0.78 10.34 12.44
CA ASP A 159 0.33 10.44 13.38
C ASP A 159 0.18 11.60 14.39
N THR A 160 -0.60 12.63 14.08
CA THR A 160 -0.76 13.80 14.94
C THR A 160 -1.52 13.51 16.24
N VAL A 161 -2.36 12.48 16.23
CA VAL A 161 -3.19 12.09 17.38
C VAL A 161 -2.95 10.65 17.81
N SER A 162 -2.16 9.89 17.07
CA SER A 162 -1.85 8.49 17.38
C SER A 162 -0.91 8.40 18.57
N THR A 163 -1.28 7.58 19.57
CA THR A 163 -0.39 7.10 20.63
C THR A 163 0.19 5.75 20.26
N TYR A 164 1.19 5.25 21.00
CA TYR A 164 1.76 3.93 20.74
C TYR A 164 0.72 2.80 20.71
N GLU A 165 -0.37 2.92 21.47
CA GLU A 165 -1.45 1.93 21.51
C GLU A 165 -2.41 2.05 20.31
N MET A 166 -2.52 3.23 19.71
CA MET A 166 -3.45 3.55 18.62
C MET A 166 -2.80 3.52 17.24
N GLN A 167 -1.48 3.36 17.16
CA GLN A 167 -0.76 3.26 15.89
C GLN A 167 -0.96 1.90 15.24
N PHE A 168 -1.05 1.88 13.90
CA PHE A 168 -0.92 0.64 13.13
C PHE A 168 0.52 0.12 13.15
N GLY A 169 1.49 1.02 13.35
CA GLY A 169 2.90 0.73 13.47
C GLY A 169 3.63 0.77 12.12
N ASP A 170 2.96 0.43 11.04
CA ASP A 170 3.53 0.48 9.69
C ASP A 170 2.43 0.65 8.61
N ASN A 171 2.81 1.23 7.47
CA ASN A 171 1.89 1.46 6.37
C ASN A 171 1.67 0.22 5.47
N ASP A 172 2.44 -0.86 5.64
CA ASP A 172 2.17 -2.14 4.96
C ASP A 172 0.85 -2.69 5.53
N THR A 173 0.76 -2.81 6.86
CA THR A 173 -0.45 -3.22 7.58
C THR A 173 -1.63 -2.27 7.32
N LEU A 174 -1.42 -0.95 7.38
CA LEU A 174 -2.47 0.02 7.07
C LEU A 174 -3.00 -0.16 5.65
N SER A 175 -2.14 -0.42 4.66
CA SER A 175 -2.55 -0.62 3.27
C SER A 175 -3.41 -1.87 3.09
N ALA A 176 -3.09 -2.95 3.78
CA ALA A 176 -3.90 -4.17 3.76
C ALA A 176 -5.27 -3.98 4.44
N ILE A 177 -5.31 -3.21 5.53
CA ILE A 177 -6.57 -2.81 6.18
C ILE A 177 -7.42 -1.97 5.22
N VAL A 178 -6.83 -0.97 4.54
CA VAL A 178 -7.52 -0.17 3.52
C VAL A 178 -8.04 -1.07 2.39
N THR A 179 -7.24 -2.03 1.93
CA THR A 179 -7.66 -3.03 0.92
C THR A 179 -8.92 -3.78 1.38
N SER A 180 -8.94 -4.24 2.62
CA SER A 180 -10.08 -4.95 3.19
C SER A 180 -11.35 -4.08 3.28
N ILE A 181 -11.25 -2.87 3.88
CA ILE A 181 -12.43 -2.01 4.10
C ILE A 181 -12.98 -1.37 2.83
N THR A 182 -12.14 -1.17 1.81
CA THR A 182 -12.55 -0.68 0.48
C THR A 182 -12.97 -1.80 -0.46
N LYS A 183 -12.85 -3.05 -0.03
CA LYS A 183 -13.09 -4.25 -0.86
C LYS A 183 -12.30 -4.21 -2.16
N ALA A 184 -11.08 -3.73 -2.11
CA ALA A 184 -10.20 -3.73 -3.26
C ALA A 184 -9.81 -5.15 -3.66
N ASP A 185 -9.58 -5.35 -4.94
CA ASP A 185 -9.26 -6.66 -5.53
C ASP A 185 -7.76 -6.94 -5.50
N LEU A 186 -6.93 -5.88 -5.44
CA LEU A 186 -5.48 -5.95 -5.50
C LEU A 186 -4.83 -4.94 -4.56
N LEU A 187 -3.82 -5.40 -3.82
CA LEU A 187 -2.87 -4.56 -3.09
C LEU A 187 -1.50 -4.62 -3.78
N ILE A 188 -0.96 -3.48 -4.20
CA ILE A 188 0.42 -3.37 -4.69
C ILE A 188 1.25 -2.71 -3.59
N LEU A 189 2.19 -3.46 -3.03
CA LEU A 189 3.07 -3.00 -1.98
C LEU A 189 4.46 -2.71 -2.56
N LEU A 190 4.75 -1.42 -2.77
CA LEU A 190 6.05 -0.96 -3.24
C LEU A 190 7.03 -0.85 -2.08
N SER A 191 8.13 -1.57 -2.18
CA SER A 191 9.17 -1.71 -1.17
C SER A 191 10.55 -1.45 -1.76
N ASP A 192 11.57 -1.57 -0.93
CA ASP A 192 12.99 -1.57 -1.30
C ASP A 192 13.54 -2.96 -1.69
N ILE A 193 12.69 -3.99 -1.60
CA ILE A 193 13.01 -5.37 -2.01
C ILE A 193 12.17 -5.80 -3.21
N ASP A 194 12.69 -6.74 -4.00
CA ASP A 194 12.00 -7.22 -5.22
C ASP A 194 10.77 -8.09 -4.90
N GLY A 195 10.73 -8.73 -3.73
CA GLY A 195 9.64 -9.61 -3.32
C GLY A 195 10.04 -10.49 -2.15
N LEU A 196 9.33 -11.62 -1.97
CA LEU A 196 9.65 -12.64 -0.98
C LEU A 196 10.73 -13.57 -1.54
N TYR A 197 11.80 -13.77 -0.79
CA TYR A 197 12.87 -14.73 -1.13
C TYR A 197 12.79 -15.97 -0.24
N SER A 198 13.36 -17.07 -0.75
CA SER A 198 13.43 -18.33 -0.01
C SER A 198 14.29 -18.26 1.26
N ASP A 199 15.18 -17.25 1.34
CA ASP A 199 16.06 -16.92 2.46
C ASP A 199 16.48 -15.45 2.33
N ASP A 200 17.23 -14.90 3.28
CA ASP A 200 17.74 -13.52 3.18
C ASP A 200 18.79 -13.43 2.05
N PRO A 201 18.53 -12.65 0.97
CA PRO A 201 19.46 -12.53 -0.14
C PRO A 201 20.76 -11.77 0.20
N HIS A 202 20.82 -11.07 1.34
CA HIS A 202 22.04 -10.43 1.82
C HIS A 202 23.00 -11.43 2.47
N ASP A 203 22.44 -12.44 3.13
CA ASP A 203 23.22 -13.45 3.85
C ASP A 203 23.41 -14.73 3.01
N ASN A 204 22.48 -15.04 2.10
CA ASN A 204 22.51 -16.23 1.26
C ASN A 204 22.41 -15.87 -0.23
N PRO A 205 23.53 -15.94 -0.99
CA PRO A 205 23.54 -15.67 -2.43
C PRO A 205 22.68 -16.64 -3.27
N ASP A 206 22.34 -17.82 -2.73
CA ASP A 206 21.49 -18.82 -3.39
C ASP A 206 19.99 -18.60 -3.12
N ALA A 207 19.65 -17.56 -2.37
CA ALA A 207 18.25 -17.19 -2.12
C ALA A 207 17.52 -16.90 -3.43
N LYS A 208 16.37 -17.55 -3.62
CA LYS A 208 15.56 -17.43 -4.84
C LYS A 208 14.29 -16.61 -4.59
N LEU A 209 13.99 -15.72 -5.51
CA LEU A 209 12.72 -15.00 -5.49
C LEU A 209 11.55 -15.98 -5.67
N ILE A 210 10.58 -15.92 -4.77
CA ILE A 210 9.34 -16.68 -4.84
C ILE A 210 8.36 -15.83 -5.66
N ARG A 211 7.99 -16.32 -6.85
CA ARG A 211 7.14 -15.56 -7.77
C ARG A 211 5.68 -15.53 -7.34
N GLU A 212 5.19 -16.66 -6.84
CA GLU A 212 3.78 -16.84 -6.48
C GLU A 212 3.65 -17.56 -5.15
N VAL A 213 2.65 -17.18 -4.37
CA VAL A 213 2.30 -17.78 -3.08
C VAL A 213 0.79 -18.03 -3.07
N ASP A 214 0.39 -19.29 -3.19
CA ASP A 214 -1.02 -19.69 -3.16
C ASP A 214 -1.59 -19.73 -1.75
N THR A 215 -0.75 -20.02 -0.76
CA THR A 215 -1.19 -20.18 0.64
C THR A 215 -0.12 -19.68 1.60
N LEU A 216 -0.52 -18.90 2.59
CA LEU A 216 0.35 -18.43 3.68
C LEU A 216 0.49 -19.52 4.74
N ASP A 217 1.25 -20.57 4.43
CA ASP A 217 1.54 -21.67 5.34
C ASP A 217 2.61 -21.29 6.40
N ARG A 218 2.88 -22.23 7.33
CA ARG A 218 3.89 -22.01 8.37
C ARG A 218 5.32 -21.81 7.82
N LYS A 219 5.61 -22.38 6.66
CA LYS A 219 6.91 -22.22 6.00
C LYS A 219 7.09 -20.81 5.49
N ILE A 220 6.10 -20.28 4.76
CA ILE A 220 6.09 -18.89 4.26
C ILE A 220 6.15 -17.90 5.42
N LEU A 221 5.31 -18.09 6.46
CA LEU A 221 5.33 -17.23 7.65
C LEU A 221 6.65 -17.33 8.43
N GLY A 222 7.33 -18.46 8.36
CA GLY A 222 8.64 -18.67 8.99
C GLY A 222 9.78 -17.87 8.34
N MET A 223 9.67 -17.56 7.04
CA MET A 223 10.68 -16.79 6.30
C MET A 223 10.79 -15.33 6.79
N ALA A 224 9.73 -14.80 7.43
CA ALA A 224 9.77 -13.48 8.05
C ALA A 224 10.75 -13.34 9.22
N LYS A 225 11.13 -14.45 9.85
CA LYS A 225 11.98 -14.44 11.04
C LYS A 225 13.47 -14.38 10.72
N SER A 226 13.86 -14.73 9.50
CA SER A 226 15.25 -14.78 9.04
C SER A 226 15.75 -13.47 8.42
N SER A 227 14.85 -12.57 8.01
CA SER A 227 15.23 -11.30 7.39
C SER A 227 15.11 -10.13 8.37
N THR A 228 16.20 -9.78 9.03
CA THR A 228 16.35 -8.51 9.74
C THR A 228 16.62 -7.41 8.71
N GLY A 229 15.55 -6.78 8.22
CA GLY A 229 15.65 -5.71 7.24
C GLY A 229 16.37 -4.47 7.78
N SER A 230 16.89 -3.65 6.86
CA SER A 230 17.65 -2.44 7.08
C SER A 230 17.08 -1.49 8.16
N ASP A 231 17.97 -0.85 8.93
CA ASP A 231 17.71 0.12 10.02
C ASP A 231 16.89 1.37 9.62
N VAL A 232 16.50 1.52 8.36
CA VAL A 232 15.90 2.76 7.82
C VAL A 232 14.36 2.68 7.67
N GLY A 233 13.75 1.49 7.66
CA GLY A 233 12.30 1.31 7.51
C GLY A 233 11.69 0.59 8.71
N THR A 234 10.52 1.04 9.18
CA THR A 234 9.73 0.35 10.23
C THR A 234 9.05 -0.92 9.72
N GLY A 235 9.17 -1.27 8.41
CA GLY A 235 8.50 -2.37 7.75
C GLY A 235 9.45 -3.46 7.27
N GLY A 236 9.75 -4.46 8.11
CA GLY A 236 10.48 -5.67 7.71
C GLY A 236 9.60 -6.68 6.94
N MET A 237 10.15 -7.84 6.58
CA MET A 237 9.38 -8.91 5.92
C MET A 237 8.18 -9.35 6.76
N ALA A 238 8.26 -9.31 8.08
CA ALA A 238 7.16 -9.65 8.99
C ALA A 238 5.91 -8.78 8.77
N THR A 239 6.08 -7.46 8.60
CA THR A 239 4.94 -6.55 8.34
C THR A 239 4.33 -6.80 6.95
N LYS A 240 5.15 -7.16 5.96
CA LYS A 240 4.68 -7.50 4.61
C LYS A 240 3.88 -8.79 4.60
N LEU A 241 4.31 -9.81 5.34
CA LEU A 241 3.53 -11.06 5.47
C LEU A 241 2.27 -10.87 6.31
N THR A 242 2.27 -9.97 7.31
CA THR A 242 1.06 -9.54 8.00
C THR A 242 0.08 -8.87 7.03
N ALA A 243 0.57 -7.96 6.20
CA ALA A 243 -0.22 -7.32 5.15
C ALA A 243 -0.78 -8.35 4.15
N ALA A 244 0.05 -9.31 3.72
CA ALA A 244 -0.38 -10.39 2.82
C ALA A 244 -1.53 -11.20 3.45
N LYS A 245 -1.41 -11.57 4.73
CA LYS A 245 -2.48 -12.29 5.45
C LYS A 245 -3.78 -11.52 5.46
N ILE A 246 -3.75 -10.24 5.83
CA ILE A 246 -4.95 -9.39 5.88
C ILE A 246 -5.57 -9.27 4.48
N ALA A 247 -4.77 -8.93 3.47
CA ALA A 247 -5.26 -8.73 2.10
C ALA A 247 -5.86 -10.01 1.52
N THR A 248 -5.11 -11.13 1.56
CA THR A 248 -5.55 -12.39 0.92
C THR A 248 -6.76 -12.99 1.63
N TYR A 249 -6.82 -12.96 2.96
CA TYR A 249 -7.97 -13.47 3.73
C TYR A 249 -9.21 -12.57 3.57
N SER A 250 -9.02 -11.28 3.27
CA SER A 250 -10.12 -10.38 2.88
C SER A 250 -10.61 -10.61 1.44
N GLY A 251 -9.87 -11.36 0.63
CA GLY A 251 -10.24 -11.74 -0.75
C GLY A 251 -9.56 -10.91 -1.84
N ALA A 252 -8.47 -10.22 -1.53
CA ALA A 252 -7.64 -9.49 -2.48
C ALA A 252 -6.35 -10.25 -2.79
N ASP A 253 -5.86 -10.14 -4.02
CA ASP A 253 -4.49 -10.51 -4.33
C ASP A 253 -3.53 -9.43 -3.79
N MET A 254 -2.28 -9.80 -3.52
CA MET A 254 -1.26 -8.83 -3.12
C MET A 254 0.03 -9.03 -3.90
N ILE A 255 0.62 -7.94 -4.39
CA ILE A 255 1.94 -7.95 -5.04
C ILE A 255 2.93 -7.21 -4.14
N ILE A 256 4.09 -7.82 -3.88
CA ILE A 256 5.27 -7.12 -3.38
C ILE A 256 6.20 -6.91 -4.57
N ALA A 257 6.63 -5.66 -4.79
CA ALA A 257 7.54 -5.30 -5.86
C ALA A 257 8.47 -4.15 -5.45
N ASN A 258 9.62 -4.05 -6.14
CA ASN A 258 10.61 -3.03 -5.85
C ASN A 258 10.17 -1.66 -6.40
N GLY A 259 9.96 -0.70 -5.50
CA GLY A 259 9.61 0.68 -5.82
C GLY A 259 10.80 1.58 -6.15
N GLY A 260 12.01 1.05 -6.23
CA GLY A 260 13.20 1.82 -6.60
C GLY A 260 13.05 2.49 -7.98
N ASN A 261 12.42 1.77 -8.91
CA ASN A 261 12.00 2.30 -10.22
C ASN A 261 10.47 2.27 -10.33
N MET A 262 9.82 3.45 -10.42
CA MET A 262 8.36 3.55 -10.57
C MET A 262 7.81 2.97 -11.88
N GLY A 263 8.66 2.62 -12.86
CA GLY A 263 8.28 1.86 -14.03
C GLY A 263 7.67 0.49 -13.71
N ILE A 264 7.92 -0.02 -12.51
CA ILE A 264 7.35 -1.28 -12.02
C ILE A 264 5.81 -1.29 -12.07
N LEU A 265 5.14 -0.15 -11.84
CA LEU A 265 3.69 -0.07 -11.94
C LEU A 265 3.22 -0.31 -13.39
N TYR A 266 3.94 0.24 -14.38
CA TYR A 266 3.67 -0.05 -15.79
C TYR A 266 3.92 -1.53 -16.13
N ASP A 267 4.98 -2.12 -15.57
CA ASP A 267 5.30 -3.53 -15.78
C ASP A 267 4.23 -4.44 -15.15
N ILE A 268 3.68 -4.08 -13.98
CA ILE A 268 2.54 -4.78 -13.36
C ILE A 268 1.30 -4.69 -14.26
N MET A 269 1.00 -3.52 -14.84
CA MET A 269 -0.12 -3.37 -15.79
C MET A 269 -0.03 -4.35 -16.96
N ASN A 270 1.19 -4.66 -17.40
CA ASN A 270 1.44 -5.50 -18.57
C ASN A 270 1.88 -6.93 -18.22
N ASP A 271 1.72 -7.35 -16.97
CA ASP A 271 2.11 -8.68 -16.47
C ASP A 271 3.58 -9.06 -16.77
N ARG A 272 4.48 -8.10 -16.66
CA ARG A 272 5.92 -8.25 -16.97
C ARG A 272 6.81 -7.84 -15.82
N TYR A 273 6.28 -7.84 -14.61
CA TYR A 273 6.99 -7.36 -13.43
C TYR A 273 7.88 -8.43 -12.76
N THR A 274 8.86 -7.95 -12.01
CA THR A 274 9.59 -8.74 -11.02
C THR A 274 8.97 -8.47 -9.65
N GLY A 275 8.52 -9.53 -8.99
CA GLY A 275 7.84 -9.40 -7.71
C GLY A 275 7.33 -10.75 -7.20
N THR A 276 6.61 -10.71 -6.08
CA THR A 276 5.88 -11.85 -5.52
C THR A 276 4.39 -11.56 -5.52
N LEU A 277 3.61 -12.41 -6.18
CA LEU A 277 2.16 -12.41 -6.13
C LEU A 277 1.67 -13.36 -5.04
N PHE A 278 0.88 -12.86 -4.12
CA PHE A 278 0.13 -13.64 -3.14
C PHE A 278 -1.31 -13.73 -3.62
N HIS A 279 -1.76 -14.93 -3.88
CA HIS A 279 -3.13 -15.18 -4.37
C HIS A 279 -4.16 -15.01 -3.27
N ARG A 280 -5.31 -14.46 -3.63
CA ARG A 280 -6.45 -14.33 -2.72
C ARG A 280 -6.88 -15.70 -2.20
N ALA A 281 -7.06 -15.79 -0.90
CA ALA A 281 -7.49 -17.00 -0.20
C ALA A 281 -8.57 -16.62 0.82
N LYS A 282 -9.70 -16.08 0.31
CA LYS A 282 -10.76 -15.51 1.15
C LYS A 282 -11.19 -16.50 2.23
N ASP A 283 -11.02 -16.09 3.47
CA ASP A 283 -11.43 -16.84 4.63
C ASP A 283 -12.76 -16.29 5.17
N ALA A 284 -13.81 -17.12 5.17
CA ALA A 284 -15.13 -16.72 5.64
C ALA A 284 -15.18 -16.44 7.16
N GLU A 285 -14.22 -16.97 7.92
CA GLU A 285 -14.10 -16.74 9.36
C GLU A 285 -13.19 -15.56 9.71
N PHE A 286 -12.49 -14.99 8.71
CA PHE A 286 -11.61 -13.83 8.93
C PHE A 286 -12.44 -12.57 9.17
N VAL A 287 -12.37 -12.05 10.38
CA VAL A 287 -12.97 -10.77 10.79
C VAL A 287 -11.84 -9.79 11.09
N LEU A 288 -11.72 -8.75 10.25
CA LEU A 288 -10.64 -7.77 10.34
C LEU A 288 -10.56 -7.10 11.72
N GLU A 289 -11.70 -6.74 12.30
CA GLU A 289 -11.78 -6.05 13.58
C GLU A 289 -11.23 -6.91 14.72
N ASP A 290 -11.61 -8.19 14.73
CA ASP A 290 -11.13 -9.16 15.71
C ASP A 290 -9.62 -9.37 15.57
N TYR A 291 -9.14 -9.42 14.30
CA TYR A 291 -7.71 -9.52 14.02
C TYR A 291 -6.94 -8.31 14.57
N ILE A 292 -7.41 -7.09 14.29
CA ILE A 292 -6.77 -5.87 14.80
C ILE A 292 -6.79 -5.82 16.33
N GLN A 293 -7.88 -6.23 16.96
CA GLN A 293 -7.98 -6.23 18.43
C GLN A 293 -7.06 -7.25 19.08
N ARG A 294 -6.88 -8.44 18.49
CA ARG A 294 -6.10 -9.54 19.07
C ARG A 294 -4.62 -9.45 18.77
N GLU A 295 -4.27 -9.28 17.50
CA GLU A 295 -2.89 -9.39 17.02
C GLU A 295 -2.12 -8.07 17.13
N MET A 296 -2.84 -6.95 17.13
CA MET A 296 -2.27 -5.60 17.21
C MET A 296 -2.53 -4.95 18.57
N ALA A 297 -3.03 -5.68 19.56
CA ALA A 297 -3.08 -5.22 20.94
C ALA A 297 -1.64 -5.01 21.46
N PRO A 298 -1.37 -3.95 22.24
CA PRO A 298 -0.07 -3.82 22.88
C PRO A 298 0.19 -5.09 23.71
N THR A 299 1.31 -5.75 23.44
CA THR A 299 1.77 -6.84 24.31
C THR A 299 1.91 -6.24 25.71
N SER A 300 1.09 -6.70 26.66
CA SER A 300 1.24 -6.38 28.05
C SER A 300 2.58 -6.95 28.52
N THR A 301 3.67 -6.22 28.31
CA THR A 301 4.91 -6.47 29.04
C THR A 301 4.58 -6.16 30.48
N GLY A 302 4.45 -7.25 31.26
CA GLY A 302 4.19 -7.22 32.67
C GLY A 302 5.14 -6.22 33.36
N GLY A 303 4.54 -5.18 33.90
CA GLY A 303 5.20 -4.36 34.89
C GLY A 303 5.32 -5.16 36.18
N GLN A 304 6.51 -5.37 36.63
CA GLN A 304 6.90 -5.38 38.03
C GLN A 304 8.18 -4.57 38.17
#